data_81e4870e36216f6955bd7a53c538edbe
#
_entry.id   81e4870e36216f6955bd7a53c538edbe
#
_cell.length_a   1.000
_cell.length_b   1.000
_cell.length_c   1.000
_cell.angle_alpha   90.00
_cell.angle_beta   90.00
_cell.angle_gamma   90.00
#
_symmetry.space_group_name_H-M   'P 1'
#
loop_
_entity.id
_entity.type
_entity.pdbx_description
1 polymer ?
#
loop_
_entity_poly.entity_id
_entity_poly.type
_entity_poly.pdbx_seq_one_letter_code
_entity_poly.pdbx_strand_id
1 'polypeptide(L)'
;MGYVNWLMYAAGGIAVAGMALLVAFQEKLVYVPVLPGLTKAYPITPSRLRLLYEDVWLRSSDGVRLHAWFIKVFPDCRGPTILFFQENAGNIAHRLEMVRIMIQKLQCNVFMLSYRGYGASDGYPSQHGITKDAQAALDHLSQRSDIDTSRILVFGRSLGGAVGSMLAKNNPDKVAALVLENTFTSILDMAGVLLPFLKWFIGRSSSKGPKILNFLVRSPWSTIDIIGQVKQPILFFSGLQDEMVPPSHMQLLYAKAAAHNKKCIFVEFPNGMHMDTWLSGGDHYWRTIQQFLEEHVPEKDEKEPSQRDKDFEGR
;
A
#
# COMPACT_ATOMS: atom_id res chain seq x y z
N MET A 1 22.32 47.86 17.68
CA MET A 1 21.84 47.34 16.37
C MET A 1 22.60 46.12 15.86
N GLY A 2 23.95 46.05 15.96
CA GLY A 2 24.73 44.95 15.43
C GLY A 2 24.45 43.55 16.00
N TYR A 3 24.26 43.44 17.33
CA TYR A 3 24.05 42.14 17.98
C TYR A 3 22.71 41.47 17.59
N VAL A 4 21.63 42.28 17.50
CA VAL A 4 20.30 41.77 17.08
C VAL A 4 20.33 41.31 15.63
N ASN A 5 20.99 42.05 14.75
CA ASN A 5 21.14 41.65 13.35
C ASN A 5 21.97 40.36 13.23
N TRP A 6 23.03 40.21 14.01
CA TRP A 6 23.81 38.97 14.04
C TRP A 6 22.98 37.76 14.50
N LEU A 7 22.18 37.92 15.55
CA LEU A 7 21.24 36.86 15.99
C LEU A 7 20.22 36.49 14.90
N MET A 8 19.67 37.48 14.20
CA MET A 8 18.74 37.23 13.09
C MET A 8 19.40 36.48 11.94
N TYR A 9 20.62 36.86 11.57
CA TYR A 9 21.35 36.12 10.51
C TYR A 9 21.71 34.71 10.96
N ALA A 10 22.13 34.50 12.19
CA ALA A 10 22.41 33.18 12.74
C ALA A 10 21.15 32.30 12.76
N ALA A 11 20.03 32.81 13.24
CA ALA A 11 18.75 32.11 13.25
C ALA A 11 18.27 31.78 11.83
N GLY A 12 18.38 32.74 10.89
CA GLY A 12 18.07 32.52 9.48
C GLY A 12 18.97 31.45 8.85
N GLY A 13 20.26 31.48 9.12
CA GLY A 13 21.21 30.46 8.64
C GLY A 13 20.89 29.06 9.16
N ILE A 14 20.55 28.94 10.47
CA ILE A 14 20.13 27.65 11.06
C ILE A 14 18.84 27.15 10.42
N ALA A 15 17.85 28.01 10.18
CA ALA A 15 16.60 27.64 9.53
C ALA A 15 16.82 27.14 8.09
N VAL A 16 17.65 27.82 7.32
CA VAL A 16 18.02 27.43 5.95
C VAL A 16 18.78 26.10 5.95
N ALA A 17 19.75 25.93 6.85
CA ALA A 17 20.49 24.67 6.98
C ALA A 17 19.57 23.51 7.39
N GLY A 18 18.66 23.72 8.36
CA GLY A 18 17.67 22.73 8.75
C GLY A 18 16.72 22.33 7.60
N MET A 19 16.25 23.30 6.82
CA MET A 19 15.45 23.04 5.63
C MET A 19 16.22 22.26 4.56
N ALA A 20 17.47 22.62 4.30
CA ALA A 20 18.33 21.91 3.37
C ALA A 20 18.54 20.44 3.78
N LEU A 21 18.74 20.19 5.08
CA LEU A 21 18.85 18.84 5.63
C LEU A 21 17.53 18.05 5.47
N LEU A 22 16.38 18.65 5.75
CA LEU A 22 15.07 18.02 5.53
C LEU A 22 14.88 17.62 4.06
N VAL A 23 15.23 18.51 3.13
CA VAL A 23 15.14 18.22 1.69
C VAL A 23 16.16 17.14 1.27
N ALA A 24 17.37 17.18 1.81
CA ALA A 24 18.40 16.19 1.48
C ALA A 24 18.05 14.78 1.95
N PHE A 25 17.48 14.68 3.15
CA PHE A 25 17.20 13.40 3.81
C PHE A 25 15.70 12.99 3.80
N GLN A 26 14.84 13.67 3.05
CA GLN A 26 13.39 13.41 3.03
C GLN A 26 13.04 11.95 2.75
N GLU A 27 13.77 11.26 1.86
CA GLU A 27 13.52 9.85 1.56
C GLU A 27 13.77 8.95 2.77
N LYS A 28 14.73 9.30 3.64
CA LYS A 28 14.99 8.58 4.90
C LYS A 28 13.93 8.84 5.96
N LEU A 29 13.20 9.95 5.86
CA LEU A 29 12.07 10.24 6.74
C LEU A 29 10.81 9.48 6.30
N VAL A 30 10.63 9.32 5.00
CA VAL A 30 9.47 8.60 4.44
C VAL A 30 9.68 7.09 4.53
N TYR A 31 10.87 6.58 4.20
CA TYR A 31 11.14 5.15 4.12
C TYR A 31 12.07 4.69 5.23
N VAL A 32 11.60 3.74 6.04
CA VAL A 32 12.30 3.21 7.21
C VAL A 32 12.47 1.69 7.06
N PRO A 33 13.31 1.20 6.13
CA PRO A 33 13.45 -0.23 5.86
C PRO A 33 14.02 -1.02 7.04
N VAL A 34 14.68 -0.35 7.98
CA VAL A 34 15.25 -0.94 9.19
C VAL A 34 14.71 -0.19 10.41
N LEU A 35 14.01 -0.92 11.28
CA LEU A 35 13.52 -0.37 12.54
C LEU A 35 14.69 -0.15 13.51
N PRO A 36 14.63 0.88 14.38
CA PRO A 36 15.67 1.12 15.39
C PRO A 36 15.93 -0.14 16.24
N GLY A 37 17.19 -0.51 16.37
CA GLY A 37 17.60 -1.69 17.14
C GLY A 37 17.42 -3.04 16.44
N LEU A 38 16.87 -3.07 15.23
CA LEU A 38 16.72 -4.28 14.43
C LEU A 38 17.67 -4.29 13.21
N THR A 39 17.80 -5.45 12.59
CA THR A 39 18.55 -5.61 11.33
C THR A 39 17.63 -5.53 10.12
N LYS A 40 18.21 -5.34 8.93
CA LYS A 40 17.48 -5.42 7.65
C LYS A 40 16.99 -6.84 7.35
N ALA A 41 17.65 -7.86 7.91
CA ALA A 41 17.32 -9.26 7.68
C ALA A 41 15.91 -9.61 8.22
N TYR A 42 15.32 -10.63 7.63
CA TYR A 42 14.04 -11.16 8.12
C TYR A 42 14.23 -11.86 9.47
N PRO A 43 13.52 -11.44 10.53
CA PRO A 43 13.63 -12.10 11.84
C PRO A 43 13.05 -13.53 11.83
N ILE A 44 12.06 -13.77 10.97
CA ILE A 44 11.44 -15.07 10.72
C ILE A 44 11.09 -15.21 9.24
N THR A 45 10.89 -16.44 8.80
CA THR A 45 10.36 -16.77 7.46
C THR A 45 8.97 -17.39 7.57
N PRO A 46 8.20 -17.50 6.50
CA PRO A 46 6.87 -18.12 6.53
C PRO A 46 6.87 -19.57 7.05
N SER A 47 7.96 -20.32 6.85
CA SER A 47 8.12 -21.69 7.38
C SER A 47 8.03 -21.76 8.91
N ARG A 48 8.47 -20.70 9.61
CA ARG A 48 8.36 -20.62 11.08
C ARG A 48 6.90 -20.67 11.55
N LEU A 49 5.99 -20.16 10.73
CA LEU A 49 4.54 -20.18 10.97
C LEU A 49 3.85 -21.34 10.24
N ARG A 50 4.60 -22.31 9.72
CA ARG A 50 4.10 -23.47 8.96
C ARG A 50 3.25 -23.07 7.74
N LEU A 51 3.60 -21.96 7.11
CA LEU A 51 2.96 -21.51 5.88
C LEU A 51 3.65 -22.13 4.67
N LEU A 52 2.86 -22.58 3.69
CA LEU A 52 3.35 -23.00 2.39
C LEU A 52 3.73 -21.75 1.60
N TYR A 53 4.97 -21.66 1.11
CA TYR A 53 5.43 -20.47 0.41
C TYR A 53 6.52 -20.77 -0.62
N GLU A 54 6.67 -19.84 -1.54
CA GLU A 54 7.76 -19.76 -2.51
C GLU A 54 8.59 -18.50 -2.23
N ASP A 55 9.91 -18.61 -2.24
CA ASP A 55 10.81 -17.45 -2.35
C ASP A 55 10.84 -17.01 -3.82
N VAL A 56 10.32 -15.81 -4.09
CA VAL A 56 10.23 -15.28 -5.45
C VAL A 56 11.24 -14.14 -5.61
N TRP A 57 12.02 -14.23 -6.69
CA TRP A 57 12.94 -13.18 -7.10
C TRP A 57 12.49 -12.62 -8.45
N LEU A 58 12.26 -11.31 -8.49
CA LEU A 58 11.90 -10.59 -9.73
C LEU A 58 12.83 -9.42 -9.98
N ARG A 59 12.72 -8.86 -11.18
CA ARG A 59 13.41 -7.63 -11.54
C ARG A 59 12.40 -6.55 -11.89
N SER A 60 12.58 -5.40 -11.29
CA SER A 60 11.88 -4.18 -11.69
C SER A 60 12.33 -3.73 -13.08
N SER A 61 11.53 -2.92 -13.77
CA SER A 61 11.81 -2.46 -15.13
C SER A 61 13.13 -1.67 -15.28
N ASP A 62 13.68 -1.19 -14.17
CA ASP A 62 15.00 -0.53 -14.11
C ASP A 62 16.13 -1.46 -13.63
N GLY A 63 15.89 -2.78 -13.61
CA GLY A 63 16.87 -3.82 -13.32
C GLY A 63 17.09 -4.11 -11.83
N VAL A 64 16.47 -3.39 -10.91
CA VAL A 64 16.58 -3.65 -9.46
C VAL A 64 16.02 -5.03 -9.14
N ARG A 65 16.80 -5.85 -8.42
CA ARG A 65 16.40 -7.18 -7.99
C ARG A 65 15.55 -7.07 -6.73
N LEU A 66 14.35 -7.67 -6.77
CA LEU A 66 13.35 -7.62 -5.72
C LEU A 66 13.10 -9.03 -5.18
N HIS A 67 12.89 -9.11 -3.89
CA HIS A 67 12.49 -10.31 -3.18
C HIS A 67 11.00 -10.22 -2.81
N ALA A 68 10.30 -11.36 -2.89
CA ALA A 68 8.93 -11.50 -2.44
C ALA A 68 8.71 -12.90 -1.85
N TRP A 69 7.69 -13.03 -1.02
CA TRP A 69 7.13 -14.33 -0.66
C TRP A 69 5.76 -14.49 -1.30
N PHE A 70 5.59 -15.60 -2.00
CA PHE A 70 4.28 -16.03 -2.45
C PHE A 70 3.77 -17.14 -1.53
N ILE A 71 2.78 -16.81 -0.70
CA ILE A 71 2.23 -17.72 0.31
C ILE A 71 0.91 -18.25 -0.20
N LYS A 72 0.76 -19.58 -0.23
CA LYS A 72 -0.41 -20.28 -0.74
C LYS A 72 -1.18 -20.95 0.39
N VAL A 73 -2.48 -21.05 0.25
CA VAL A 73 -3.33 -21.81 1.18
C VAL A 73 -3.00 -23.31 1.07
N PHE A 74 -2.97 -23.81 -0.17
CA PHE A 74 -2.56 -25.16 -0.55
C PHE A 74 -2.00 -25.12 -1.99
N PRO A 75 -1.28 -26.17 -2.45
CA PRO A 75 -0.49 -26.11 -3.70
C PRO A 75 -1.29 -25.67 -4.92
N ASP A 76 -2.50 -26.19 -5.09
CA ASP A 76 -3.34 -25.96 -6.28
C ASP A 76 -4.48 -24.97 -6.04
N CYS A 77 -4.32 -24.04 -5.06
CA CYS A 77 -5.32 -23.05 -4.74
C CYS A 77 -5.45 -22.00 -5.87
N ARG A 78 -6.57 -22.03 -6.57
CA ARG A 78 -6.98 -21.01 -7.56
C ARG A 78 -7.91 -19.95 -6.97
N GLY A 79 -7.99 -19.84 -5.64
CA GLY A 79 -8.72 -18.78 -4.95
C GLY A 79 -8.16 -17.39 -5.24
N PRO A 80 -8.77 -16.35 -4.65
CA PRO A 80 -8.27 -14.97 -4.81
C PRO A 80 -6.80 -14.86 -4.42
N THR A 81 -6.06 -14.01 -5.11
CA THR A 81 -4.65 -13.71 -4.78
C THR A 81 -4.53 -12.26 -4.35
N ILE A 82 -4.07 -12.03 -3.12
CA ILE A 82 -3.85 -10.70 -2.57
C ILE A 82 -2.40 -10.29 -2.81
N LEU A 83 -2.19 -9.24 -3.60
CA LEU A 83 -0.92 -8.53 -3.69
C LEU A 83 -0.84 -7.55 -2.52
N PHE A 84 -0.02 -7.88 -1.54
CA PHE A 84 0.09 -7.18 -0.27
C PHE A 84 1.21 -6.15 -0.29
N PHE A 85 0.87 -4.89 -0.02
CA PHE A 85 1.79 -3.77 0.14
C PHE A 85 1.84 -3.31 1.58
N GLN A 86 3.02 -3.43 2.19
CA GLN A 86 3.27 -3.06 3.58
C GLN A 86 3.40 -1.55 3.78
N GLU A 87 3.46 -1.17 5.03
CA GLU A 87 3.73 0.19 5.49
C GLU A 87 5.18 0.61 5.18
N ASN A 88 5.54 1.83 5.59
CA ASN A 88 6.85 2.42 5.33
C ASN A 88 7.99 1.86 6.20
N ALA A 89 7.68 1.16 7.30
CA ALA A 89 8.69 0.76 8.28
C ALA A 89 8.81 -0.77 8.41
N GLY A 90 10.04 -1.25 8.62
CA GLY A 90 10.34 -2.66 8.77
C GLY A 90 10.31 -3.44 7.46
N ASN A 91 10.06 -4.75 7.51
CA ASN A 91 10.04 -5.62 6.35
C ASN A 91 8.85 -6.60 6.38
N ILE A 92 8.65 -7.35 5.31
CA ILE A 92 7.50 -8.25 5.13
C ILE A 92 7.39 -9.33 6.22
N ALA A 93 8.49 -9.72 6.87
CA ALA A 93 8.45 -10.70 7.96
C ALA A 93 7.64 -10.23 9.18
N HIS A 94 7.63 -8.91 9.44
CA HIS A 94 6.84 -8.34 10.55
C HIS A 94 5.32 -8.42 10.32
N ARG A 95 4.87 -8.79 9.11
CA ARG A 95 3.45 -8.88 8.71
C ARG A 95 2.94 -10.32 8.66
N LEU A 96 3.82 -11.30 8.88
CA LEU A 96 3.49 -12.71 8.70
C LEU A 96 2.35 -13.20 9.59
N GLU A 97 2.21 -12.70 10.83
CA GLU A 97 1.09 -13.07 11.69
C GLU A 97 -0.26 -12.62 11.13
N MET A 98 -0.34 -11.38 10.67
CA MET A 98 -1.54 -10.88 10.00
C MET A 98 -1.85 -11.69 8.75
N VAL A 99 -0.83 -11.95 7.92
CA VAL A 99 -0.98 -12.70 6.68
C VAL A 99 -1.40 -14.15 6.96
N ARG A 100 -0.89 -14.77 8.01
CA ARG A 100 -1.33 -16.11 8.45
C ARG A 100 -2.83 -16.14 8.73
N ILE A 101 -3.34 -15.15 9.47
CA ILE A 101 -4.78 -15.04 9.76
C ILE A 101 -5.58 -14.70 8.51
N MET A 102 -5.07 -13.81 7.65
CA MET A 102 -5.67 -13.46 6.36
C MET A 102 -5.91 -14.72 5.51
N ILE A 103 -4.88 -15.56 5.35
CA ILE A 103 -4.97 -16.81 4.59
C ILE A 103 -6.03 -17.76 5.20
N GLN A 104 -6.02 -17.90 6.52
CA GLN A 104 -6.97 -18.78 7.22
C GLN A 104 -8.41 -18.31 7.11
N LYS A 105 -8.64 -17.00 7.22
CA LYS A 105 -10.00 -16.41 7.20
C LYS A 105 -10.55 -16.23 5.79
N LEU A 106 -9.72 -15.86 4.82
CA LEU A 106 -10.15 -15.51 3.47
C LEU A 106 -9.92 -16.62 2.44
N GLN A 107 -9.22 -17.71 2.82
CA GLN A 107 -8.87 -18.81 1.90
C GLN A 107 -8.26 -18.29 0.59
N CYS A 108 -7.31 -17.34 0.70
CA CYS A 108 -6.67 -16.65 -0.42
C CYS A 108 -5.16 -16.89 -0.43
N ASN A 109 -4.55 -16.78 -1.61
CA ASN A 109 -3.09 -16.66 -1.70
C ASN A 109 -2.65 -15.24 -1.38
N VAL A 110 -1.42 -15.06 -0.88
CA VAL A 110 -0.87 -13.74 -0.58
C VAL A 110 0.52 -13.61 -1.18
N PHE A 111 0.71 -12.59 -2.02
CA PHE A 111 2.01 -12.22 -2.55
C PHE A 111 2.53 -10.99 -1.80
N MET A 112 3.59 -11.17 -1.02
CA MET A 112 4.20 -10.13 -0.18
C MET A 112 5.45 -9.60 -0.87
N LEU A 113 5.37 -8.40 -1.42
CA LEU A 113 6.51 -7.75 -2.05
C LEU A 113 7.38 -7.02 -1.02
N SER A 114 8.67 -7.33 -0.99
CA SER A 114 9.68 -6.50 -0.32
C SER A 114 10.10 -5.38 -1.27
N TYR A 115 9.75 -4.13 -0.96
CA TYR A 115 10.12 -2.98 -1.80
C TYR A 115 11.65 -2.88 -1.95
N ARG A 116 12.12 -2.19 -3.00
CA ARG A 116 13.55 -1.88 -3.13
C ARG A 116 14.10 -1.23 -1.85
N GLY A 117 15.27 -1.69 -1.42
CA GLY A 117 15.89 -1.24 -0.17
C GLY A 117 15.38 -1.91 1.09
N TYR A 118 14.25 -2.64 1.06
CA TYR A 118 13.67 -3.36 2.19
C TYR A 118 14.05 -4.83 2.17
N GLY A 119 14.15 -5.45 3.36
CA GLY A 119 14.42 -6.89 3.50
C GLY A 119 15.58 -7.34 2.62
N ALA A 120 15.37 -8.36 1.78
CA ALA A 120 16.38 -8.90 0.87
C ALA A 120 16.44 -8.19 -0.49
N SER A 121 15.54 -7.25 -0.78
CA SER A 121 15.55 -6.49 -2.03
C SER A 121 16.72 -5.52 -2.12
N ASP A 122 17.27 -5.38 -3.34
CA ASP A 122 18.34 -4.43 -3.64
C ASP A 122 17.80 -2.99 -3.79
N GLY A 123 18.71 -2.03 -4.01
CA GLY A 123 18.40 -0.64 -4.35
C GLY A 123 18.03 0.25 -3.16
N TYR A 124 17.47 1.42 -3.48
CA TYR A 124 17.05 2.44 -2.52
C TYR A 124 15.60 2.84 -2.79
N PRO A 125 14.76 3.01 -1.74
CA PRO A 125 13.36 3.33 -1.90
C PRO A 125 13.14 4.78 -2.38
N SER A 126 12.20 4.94 -3.29
CA SER A 126 11.65 6.20 -3.77
C SER A 126 10.26 5.95 -4.35
N GLN A 127 9.42 6.97 -4.45
CA GLN A 127 8.08 6.79 -5.05
C GLN A 127 8.16 6.20 -6.46
N HIS A 128 9.00 6.78 -7.32
CA HIS A 128 9.19 6.30 -8.69
C HIS A 128 9.65 4.85 -8.74
N GLY A 129 10.62 4.50 -7.87
CA GLY A 129 11.14 3.14 -7.80
C GLY A 129 10.11 2.13 -7.30
N ILE A 130 9.44 2.42 -6.17
CA ILE A 130 8.44 1.51 -5.57
C ILE A 130 7.24 1.33 -6.51
N THR A 131 6.87 2.36 -7.29
CA THR A 131 5.82 2.22 -8.33
C THR A 131 6.22 1.18 -9.38
N LYS A 132 7.49 1.15 -9.80
CA LYS A 132 8.01 0.11 -10.72
C LYS A 132 8.05 -1.26 -10.06
N ASP A 133 8.39 -1.32 -8.77
CA ASP A 133 8.42 -2.58 -8.02
C ASP A 133 7.03 -3.21 -7.91
N ALA A 134 6.02 -2.39 -7.61
CA ALA A 134 4.63 -2.83 -7.56
C ALA A 134 4.13 -3.34 -8.92
N GLN A 135 4.50 -2.65 -10.01
CA GLN A 135 4.17 -3.10 -11.37
C GLN A 135 4.83 -4.44 -11.69
N ALA A 136 6.11 -4.62 -11.34
CA ALA A 136 6.82 -5.88 -11.57
C ALA A 136 6.17 -7.05 -10.82
N ALA A 137 5.67 -6.82 -9.60
CA ALA A 137 4.95 -7.82 -8.83
C ALA A 137 3.61 -8.20 -9.47
N LEU A 138 2.84 -7.22 -9.95
CA LEU A 138 1.59 -7.47 -10.66
C LEU A 138 1.82 -8.20 -11.99
N ASP A 139 2.83 -7.80 -12.75
CA ASP A 139 3.17 -8.45 -14.02
C ASP A 139 3.63 -9.89 -13.81
N HIS A 140 4.39 -10.18 -12.74
CA HIS A 140 4.73 -11.54 -12.35
C HIS A 140 3.48 -12.37 -12.03
N LEU A 141 2.56 -11.87 -11.21
CA LEU A 141 1.32 -12.56 -10.89
C LEU A 141 0.45 -12.78 -12.12
N SER A 142 0.36 -11.80 -13.01
CA SER A 142 -0.45 -11.87 -14.24
C SER A 142 0.04 -12.91 -15.25
N GLN A 143 1.27 -13.41 -15.11
CA GLN A 143 1.88 -14.44 -15.98
C GLN A 143 1.82 -15.83 -15.36
N ARG A 144 1.34 -15.99 -14.14
CA ARG A 144 1.26 -17.30 -13.47
C ARG A 144 0.06 -18.09 -13.99
N SER A 145 0.27 -19.38 -14.19
CA SER A 145 -0.78 -20.34 -14.61
C SER A 145 -1.42 -21.09 -13.45
N ASP A 146 -0.81 -21.03 -12.25
CA ASP A 146 -1.24 -21.74 -11.05
C ASP A 146 -2.15 -20.91 -10.13
N ILE A 147 -2.59 -19.72 -10.58
CA ILE A 147 -3.56 -18.87 -9.92
C ILE A 147 -4.65 -18.41 -10.90
N ASP A 148 -5.77 -17.93 -10.35
CA ASP A 148 -6.76 -17.18 -11.14
C ASP A 148 -6.33 -15.72 -11.26
N THR A 149 -5.77 -15.35 -12.42
CA THR A 149 -5.26 -14.00 -12.70
C THR A 149 -6.38 -12.94 -12.82
N SER A 150 -7.64 -13.36 -12.95
CA SER A 150 -8.79 -12.46 -12.95
C SER A 150 -9.21 -12.02 -11.55
N ARG A 151 -8.66 -12.68 -10.51
CA ARG A 151 -8.99 -12.46 -9.10
C ARG A 151 -7.76 -11.96 -8.31
N ILE A 152 -6.95 -11.09 -8.91
CA ILE A 152 -5.84 -10.42 -8.23
C ILE A 152 -6.37 -9.16 -7.55
N LEU A 153 -6.28 -9.13 -6.22
CA LEU A 153 -6.64 -7.98 -5.40
C LEU A 153 -5.38 -7.29 -4.89
N VAL A 154 -5.50 -6.00 -4.65
CA VAL A 154 -4.45 -5.23 -3.98
C VAL A 154 -4.90 -4.89 -2.56
N PHE A 155 -4.07 -5.23 -1.59
CA PHE A 155 -4.23 -4.79 -0.20
C PHE A 155 -3.07 -3.87 0.16
N GLY A 156 -3.38 -2.65 0.60
CA GLY A 156 -2.37 -1.68 1.01
C GLY A 156 -2.67 -1.00 2.34
N ARG A 157 -1.71 -1.06 3.27
CA ARG A 157 -1.79 -0.34 4.55
C ARG A 157 -0.82 0.83 4.56
N SER A 158 -1.25 1.99 5.08
CA SER A 158 -0.40 3.16 5.22
C SER A 158 0.27 3.54 3.88
N LEU A 159 1.60 3.55 3.77
CA LEU A 159 2.33 3.74 2.51
C LEU A 159 1.87 2.74 1.43
N GLY A 160 1.62 1.49 1.82
CA GLY A 160 1.13 0.46 0.90
C GLY A 160 -0.21 0.81 0.26
N GLY A 161 -1.05 1.60 0.94
CA GLY A 161 -2.30 2.11 0.38
C GLY A 161 -2.08 3.10 -0.77
N ALA A 162 -1.07 3.98 -0.65
CA ALA A 162 -0.67 4.88 -1.73
C ALA A 162 -0.07 4.11 -2.92
N VAL A 163 0.79 3.12 -2.64
CA VAL A 163 1.36 2.22 -3.67
C VAL A 163 0.25 1.47 -4.40
N GLY A 164 -0.66 0.84 -3.66
CA GLY A 164 -1.77 0.06 -4.20
C GLY A 164 -2.74 0.91 -5.03
N SER A 165 -3.05 2.12 -4.56
CA SER A 165 -3.90 3.05 -5.29
C SER A 165 -3.30 3.45 -6.64
N MET A 166 -2.00 3.70 -6.68
CA MET A 166 -1.28 4.01 -7.92
C MET A 166 -1.29 2.81 -8.87
N LEU A 167 -1.03 1.61 -8.36
CA LEU A 167 -1.04 0.39 -9.15
C LEU A 167 -2.42 0.10 -9.74
N ALA A 168 -3.48 0.16 -8.91
CA ALA A 168 -4.86 -0.08 -9.34
C ALA A 168 -5.31 0.93 -10.41
N LYS A 169 -5.03 2.22 -10.20
CA LYS A 169 -5.31 3.26 -11.21
C LYS A 169 -4.66 2.95 -12.56
N ASN A 170 -3.41 2.50 -12.56
CA ASN A 170 -2.65 2.25 -13.79
C ASN A 170 -2.99 0.91 -14.46
N ASN A 171 -3.67 0.01 -13.76
CA ASN A 171 -3.97 -1.36 -14.22
C ASN A 171 -5.46 -1.72 -14.00
N PRO A 172 -6.40 -0.99 -14.63
CA PRO A 172 -7.83 -1.17 -14.38
C PRO A 172 -8.34 -2.56 -14.76
N ASP A 173 -7.67 -3.26 -15.68
CA ASP A 173 -8.09 -4.56 -16.20
C ASP A 173 -7.38 -5.74 -15.52
N LYS A 174 -6.30 -5.49 -14.75
CA LYS A 174 -5.51 -6.54 -14.09
C LYS A 174 -5.77 -6.63 -12.58
N VAL A 175 -6.19 -5.53 -11.95
CA VAL A 175 -6.52 -5.47 -10.53
C VAL A 175 -8.04 -5.56 -10.38
N ALA A 176 -8.51 -6.62 -9.73
CA ALA A 176 -9.94 -6.88 -9.57
C ALA A 176 -10.60 -5.98 -8.50
N ALA A 177 -9.90 -5.71 -7.40
CA ALA A 177 -10.38 -4.85 -6.32
C ALA A 177 -9.21 -4.30 -5.49
N LEU A 178 -9.49 -3.26 -4.69
CA LEU A 178 -8.53 -2.57 -3.83
C LEU A 178 -9.05 -2.53 -2.39
N VAL A 179 -8.21 -2.92 -1.43
CA VAL A 179 -8.45 -2.75 0.00
C VAL A 179 -7.42 -1.78 0.55
N LEU A 180 -7.87 -0.70 1.18
CA LEU A 180 -7.04 0.34 1.76
C LEU A 180 -7.26 0.39 3.27
N GLU A 181 -6.19 0.31 4.04
CA GLU A 181 -6.23 0.37 5.49
C GLU A 181 -5.32 1.48 6.00
N ASN A 182 -5.88 2.41 6.79
CA ASN A 182 -5.14 3.45 7.51
C ASN A 182 -4.11 4.20 6.64
N THR A 183 -4.49 4.53 5.40
CA THR A 183 -3.61 5.27 4.47
C THR A 183 -3.86 6.77 4.51
N PHE A 184 -2.97 7.52 3.91
CA PHE A 184 -2.94 8.97 3.97
C PHE A 184 -3.29 9.64 2.61
N THR A 185 -3.71 10.89 2.66
CA THR A 185 -4.01 11.70 1.48
C THR A 185 -2.76 12.03 0.67
N SER A 186 -1.67 12.42 1.34
CA SER A 186 -0.36 12.66 0.73
C SER A 186 0.74 12.74 1.79
N ILE A 187 1.99 12.55 1.40
CA ILE A 187 3.16 12.82 2.28
C ILE A 187 3.24 14.30 2.66
N LEU A 188 2.81 15.20 1.77
CA LEU A 188 2.75 16.64 2.06
C LEU A 188 1.78 16.94 3.21
N ASP A 189 0.61 16.30 3.21
CA ASP A 189 -0.39 16.48 4.28
C ASP A 189 0.13 15.85 5.59
N MET A 190 0.75 14.66 5.50
CA MET A 190 1.37 14.00 6.66
C MET A 190 2.51 14.82 7.27
N ALA A 191 3.37 15.42 6.45
CA ALA A 191 4.41 16.33 6.93
C ALA A 191 3.81 17.52 7.69
N GLY A 192 2.67 18.03 7.25
CA GLY A 192 1.92 19.06 7.96
C GLY A 192 1.27 18.58 9.28
N VAL A 193 0.95 17.29 9.41
CA VAL A 193 0.46 16.70 10.68
C VAL A 193 1.62 16.56 11.66
N LEU A 194 2.73 15.99 11.22
CA LEU A 194 3.91 15.70 12.05
C LEU A 194 4.67 16.99 12.45
N LEU A 195 4.75 17.95 11.55
CA LEU A 195 5.47 19.21 11.73
C LEU A 195 4.55 20.38 11.36
N PRO A 196 3.70 20.85 12.28
CA PRO A 196 2.64 21.82 11.99
C PRO A 196 3.12 23.13 11.34
N PHE A 197 4.36 23.58 11.64
CA PHE A 197 4.94 24.78 11.02
C PHE A 197 5.17 24.61 9.51
N LEU A 198 5.34 23.37 9.02
CA LEU A 198 5.49 23.09 7.59
C LEU A 198 4.21 23.35 6.80
N LYS A 199 3.03 23.31 7.43
CA LYS A 199 1.74 23.61 6.77
C LYS A 199 1.74 24.99 6.06
N TRP A 200 2.59 25.89 6.51
CA TRP A 200 2.73 27.20 5.87
C TRP A 200 3.48 27.13 4.53
N PHE A 201 4.43 26.23 4.39
CA PHE A 201 5.33 26.15 3.24
C PHE A 201 5.03 25.00 2.27
N ILE A 202 4.45 23.92 2.76
CA ILE A 202 4.09 22.71 2.00
C ILE A 202 2.63 22.33 2.27
N GLY A 203 2.09 21.45 1.41
CA GLY A 203 0.74 20.90 1.55
C GLY A 203 -0.15 21.25 0.36
N ARG A 204 -1.43 20.91 0.45
CA ARG A 204 -2.41 21.18 -0.60
C ARG A 204 -2.92 22.63 -0.55
N SER A 205 -3.51 23.06 -1.64
CA SER A 205 -3.97 24.44 -1.87
C SER A 205 -4.98 24.96 -0.82
N SER A 206 -5.64 24.09 -0.06
CA SER A 206 -6.62 24.48 0.97
C SER A 206 -6.01 25.07 2.23
N SER A 207 -4.70 24.91 2.46
CA SER A 207 -4.00 25.49 3.60
C SER A 207 -3.41 26.86 3.25
N LYS A 208 -3.45 27.80 4.20
CA LYS A 208 -2.89 29.15 4.04
C LYS A 208 -1.37 29.10 3.89
N GLY A 209 -0.81 29.90 2.97
CA GLY A 209 0.64 30.03 2.75
C GLY A 209 1.07 29.74 1.30
N PRO A 210 2.29 30.12 0.91
CA PRO A 210 2.72 30.17 -0.50
C PRO A 210 3.03 28.81 -1.12
N LYS A 211 3.12 27.70 -0.35
CA LYS A 211 3.39 26.31 -0.82
C LYS A 211 4.59 26.17 -1.75
N ILE A 212 5.54 27.09 -1.64
CA ILE A 212 6.70 27.20 -2.54
C ILE A 212 7.66 26.00 -2.47
N LEU A 213 7.55 25.19 -1.40
CA LEU A 213 8.43 24.04 -1.21
C LEU A 213 7.85 22.72 -1.72
N ASN A 214 6.62 22.71 -2.24
CA ASN A 214 6.01 21.48 -2.76
C ASN A 214 6.85 20.82 -3.85
N PHE A 215 7.50 21.61 -4.72
CA PHE A 215 8.34 21.11 -5.81
C PHE A 215 9.63 20.43 -5.33
N LEU A 216 10.03 20.66 -4.07
CA LEU A 216 11.21 20.03 -3.47
C LEU A 216 10.91 18.62 -2.94
N VAL A 217 9.63 18.24 -2.80
CA VAL A 217 9.24 16.94 -2.29
C VAL A 217 9.28 15.90 -3.43
N ARG A 218 10.20 14.93 -3.31
CA ARG A 218 10.46 13.92 -4.35
C ARG A 218 9.47 12.77 -4.35
N SER A 219 8.95 12.41 -3.19
CA SER A 219 8.01 11.30 -2.99
C SER A 219 6.70 11.78 -2.36
N PRO A 220 5.88 12.58 -3.07
CA PRO A 220 4.66 13.16 -2.51
C PRO A 220 3.56 12.15 -2.21
N TRP A 221 3.53 10.98 -2.88
CA TRP A 221 2.50 9.95 -2.73
C TRP A 221 1.09 10.56 -2.59
N SER A 222 0.69 11.38 -3.56
CA SER A 222 -0.59 12.11 -3.51
C SER A 222 -1.76 11.18 -3.86
N THR A 223 -2.12 10.31 -2.90
CA THR A 223 -3.23 9.35 -3.04
C THR A 223 -4.54 10.04 -3.35
N ILE A 224 -4.80 11.20 -2.72
CA ILE A 224 -6.03 11.95 -2.90
C ILE A 224 -6.22 12.47 -4.34
N ASP A 225 -5.14 12.70 -5.09
CA ASP A 225 -5.23 13.19 -6.47
C ASP A 225 -5.53 12.08 -7.47
N ILE A 226 -5.31 10.82 -7.08
CA ILE A 226 -5.50 9.67 -7.96
C ILE A 226 -6.67 8.78 -7.58
N ILE A 227 -7.10 8.76 -6.32
CA ILE A 227 -8.09 7.79 -5.83
C ILE A 227 -9.45 7.90 -6.55
N GLY A 228 -9.85 9.09 -6.95
CA GLY A 228 -11.07 9.30 -7.75
C GLY A 228 -10.99 8.78 -9.19
N GLN A 229 -9.81 8.33 -9.64
CA GLN A 229 -9.59 7.74 -10.96
C GLN A 229 -9.55 6.20 -10.91
N VAL A 230 -9.57 5.61 -9.72
CA VAL A 230 -9.62 4.15 -9.52
C VAL A 230 -11.02 3.67 -9.84
N LYS A 231 -11.12 2.74 -10.80
CA LYS A 231 -12.41 2.23 -11.32
C LYS A 231 -12.86 0.94 -10.62
N GLN A 232 -11.91 0.22 -10.04
CA GLN A 232 -12.18 -1.02 -9.32
C GLN A 232 -12.99 -0.77 -8.05
N PRO A 233 -13.71 -1.78 -7.54
CA PRO A 233 -14.29 -1.73 -6.19
C PRO A 233 -13.21 -1.41 -5.15
N ILE A 234 -13.53 -0.55 -4.17
CA ILE A 234 -12.59 -0.14 -3.12
C ILE A 234 -13.23 -0.33 -1.75
N LEU A 235 -12.56 -1.08 -0.89
CA LEU A 235 -12.89 -1.19 0.53
C LEU A 235 -11.91 -0.33 1.35
N PHE A 236 -12.46 0.62 2.11
CA PHE A 236 -11.70 1.50 2.99
C PHE A 236 -11.89 1.07 4.44
N PHE A 237 -10.82 0.78 5.13
CA PHE A 237 -10.75 0.47 6.55
C PHE A 237 -10.05 1.58 7.33
N SER A 238 -10.75 2.16 8.30
CA SER A 238 -10.25 3.26 9.11
C SER A 238 -10.26 2.90 10.59
N GLY A 239 -9.10 2.82 11.21
CA GLY A 239 -8.95 2.74 12.66
C GLY A 239 -9.17 4.11 13.29
N LEU A 240 -10.15 4.24 14.21
CA LEU A 240 -10.46 5.54 14.80
C LEU A 240 -9.47 5.96 15.91
N GLN A 241 -8.62 5.04 16.38
CA GLN A 241 -7.54 5.31 17.33
C GLN A 241 -6.17 5.33 16.64
N ASP A 242 -6.14 5.55 15.33
CA ASP A 242 -4.88 5.61 14.57
C ASP A 242 -4.04 6.79 15.07
N GLU A 243 -2.91 6.46 15.70
CA GLU A 243 -1.99 7.40 16.34
C GLU A 243 -0.97 8.00 15.35
N MET A 244 -0.89 7.46 14.13
CA MET A 244 0.06 7.91 13.10
C MET A 244 -0.62 8.70 11.99
N VAL A 245 -1.70 8.16 11.44
CA VAL A 245 -2.46 8.78 10.34
C VAL A 245 -3.85 9.13 10.84
N PRO A 246 -4.18 10.41 11.04
CA PRO A 246 -5.51 10.81 11.49
C PRO A 246 -6.62 10.19 10.62
N PRO A 247 -7.70 9.64 11.22
CA PRO A 247 -8.81 9.01 10.49
C PRO A 247 -9.44 9.89 9.42
N SER A 248 -9.35 11.21 9.55
CA SER A 248 -9.82 12.18 8.55
C SER A 248 -9.19 11.99 7.16
N HIS A 249 -7.97 11.43 7.09
CA HIS A 249 -7.34 11.11 5.80
C HIS A 249 -8.14 10.04 5.05
N MET A 250 -8.54 8.97 5.75
CA MET A 250 -9.35 7.90 5.16
C MET A 250 -10.73 8.41 4.73
N GLN A 251 -11.37 9.25 5.55
CA GLN A 251 -12.66 9.88 5.24
C GLN A 251 -12.57 10.75 3.97
N LEU A 252 -11.50 11.55 3.83
CA LEU A 252 -11.27 12.38 2.63
C LEU A 252 -11.01 11.52 1.38
N LEU A 253 -10.24 10.44 1.51
CA LEU A 253 -9.98 9.51 0.39
C LEU A 253 -11.28 8.83 -0.05
N TYR A 254 -12.07 8.32 0.89
CA TYR A 254 -13.37 7.72 0.61
C TYR A 254 -14.31 8.71 -0.08
N ALA A 255 -14.48 9.91 0.48
CA ALA A 255 -15.35 10.94 -0.11
C ALA A 255 -14.94 11.27 -1.56
N LYS A 256 -13.62 11.35 -1.83
CA LYS A 256 -13.09 11.60 -3.17
C LYS A 256 -13.32 10.43 -4.12
N ALA A 257 -13.14 9.19 -3.66
CA ALA A 257 -13.39 8.00 -4.47
C ALA A 257 -14.87 7.81 -4.77
N ALA A 258 -15.73 7.88 -3.73
CA ALA A 258 -17.18 7.67 -3.83
C ALA A 258 -17.89 8.69 -4.73
N ALA A 259 -17.34 9.89 -4.88
CA ALA A 259 -17.84 10.89 -5.83
C ALA A 259 -17.77 10.42 -7.30
N HIS A 260 -16.91 9.45 -7.63
CA HIS A 260 -16.68 8.96 -8.98
C HIS A 260 -16.89 7.45 -9.15
N ASN A 261 -16.92 6.70 -8.05
CA ASN A 261 -17.01 5.25 -8.03
C ASN A 261 -18.04 4.79 -6.98
N LYS A 262 -19.17 4.25 -7.44
CA LYS A 262 -20.24 3.78 -6.57
C LYS A 262 -19.94 2.44 -5.85
N LYS A 263 -18.85 1.76 -6.21
CA LYS A 263 -18.39 0.49 -5.61
C LYS A 263 -17.38 0.74 -4.48
N CYS A 264 -17.54 1.82 -3.73
CA CYS A 264 -16.71 2.16 -2.58
C CYS A 264 -17.48 1.85 -1.29
N ILE A 265 -16.83 1.09 -0.41
CA ILE A 265 -17.35 0.75 0.94
C ILE A 265 -16.38 1.36 1.96
N PHE A 266 -16.93 1.98 3.02
CA PHE A 266 -16.14 2.57 4.11
C PHE A 266 -16.56 1.97 5.44
N VAL A 267 -15.58 1.45 6.19
CA VAL A 267 -15.79 0.82 7.49
C VAL A 267 -14.84 1.40 8.52
N GLU A 268 -15.40 1.82 9.64
CA GLU A 268 -14.65 2.38 10.78
C GLU A 268 -14.55 1.33 11.90
N PHE A 269 -13.37 1.29 12.52
CA PHE A 269 -13.08 0.43 13.66
C PHE A 269 -12.80 1.30 14.89
N PRO A 270 -13.73 1.39 15.85
CA PRO A 270 -13.64 2.33 16.98
C PRO A 270 -12.36 2.19 17.81
N ASN A 271 -11.84 0.98 17.95
CA ASN A 271 -10.64 0.67 18.73
C ASN A 271 -9.41 0.36 17.87
N GLY A 272 -9.51 0.52 16.54
CA GLY A 272 -8.40 0.24 15.62
C GLY A 272 -7.32 1.31 15.71
N MET A 273 -6.08 0.90 15.93
CA MET A 273 -4.87 1.72 15.84
C MET A 273 -4.21 1.54 14.46
N HIS A 274 -3.08 2.20 14.22
CA HIS A 274 -2.42 2.17 12.91
C HIS A 274 -2.07 0.77 12.42
N MET A 275 -1.60 -0.11 13.31
CA MET A 275 -1.06 -1.42 12.95
C MET A 275 -1.95 -2.59 13.34
N ASP A 276 -2.96 -2.40 14.16
CA ASP A 276 -3.71 -3.46 14.80
C ASP A 276 -5.21 -3.49 14.49
N THR A 277 -5.68 -2.69 13.52
CA THR A 277 -7.10 -2.66 13.12
C THR A 277 -7.65 -4.06 12.79
N TRP A 278 -6.83 -4.94 12.18
CA TRP A 278 -7.18 -6.32 11.89
C TRP A 278 -7.34 -7.20 13.15
N LEU A 279 -6.63 -6.84 14.23
CA LEU A 279 -6.69 -7.54 15.52
C LEU A 279 -7.86 -7.02 16.35
N SER A 280 -7.96 -5.70 16.53
CA SER A 280 -9.02 -5.05 17.31
C SER A 280 -10.40 -5.17 16.64
N GLY A 281 -10.47 -5.23 15.32
CA GLY A 281 -11.67 -5.46 14.54
C GLY A 281 -12.16 -6.91 14.54
N GLY A 282 -11.28 -7.86 14.90
CA GLY A 282 -11.62 -9.27 15.06
C GLY A 282 -12.36 -9.89 13.87
N ASP A 283 -13.38 -10.68 14.15
CA ASP A 283 -14.16 -11.35 13.10
C ASP A 283 -14.90 -10.38 12.17
N HIS A 284 -15.28 -9.19 12.66
CA HIS A 284 -15.94 -8.19 11.81
C HIS A 284 -15.03 -7.72 10.70
N TYR A 285 -13.74 -7.47 10.98
CA TYR A 285 -12.75 -7.08 10.00
C TYR A 285 -12.64 -8.10 8.85
N TRP A 286 -12.48 -9.38 9.19
CA TRP A 286 -12.29 -10.44 8.21
C TRP A 286 -13.55 -10.76 7.43
N ARG A 287 -14.72 -10.79 8.10
CA ARG A 287 -16.02 -11.00 7.42
C ARG A 287 -16.32 -9.88 6.42
N THR A 288 -15.99 -8.65 6.75
CA THR A 288 -16.18 -7.52 5.81
C THR A 288 -15.36 -7.70 4.55
N ILE A 289 -14.08 -8.13 4.67
CA ILE A 289 -13.28 -8.45 3.48
C ILE A 289 -13.88 -9.61 2.71
N GLN A 290 -14.28 -10.68 3.39
CA GLN A 290 -14.87 -11.84 2.74
C GLN A 290 -16.14 -11.46 1.94
N GLN A 291 -17.08 -10.74 2.54
CA GLN A 291 -18.28 -10.26 1.85
C GLN A 291 -17.94 -9.37 0.66
N PHE A 292 -16.97 -8.48 0.80
CA PHE A 292 -16.49 -7.63 -0.30
C PHE A 292 -15.92 -8.46 -1.46
N LEU A 293 -15.19 -9.54 -1.16
CA LEU A 293 -14.66 -10.45 -2.17
C LEU A 293 -15.77 -11.23 -2.87
N GLU A 294 -16.74 -11.76 -2.13
CA GLU A 294 -17.88 -12.49 -2.66
C GLU A 294 -18.74 -11.62 -3.59
N GLU A 295 -18.92 -10.35 -3.25
CA GLU A 295 -19.75 -9.43 -4.04
C GLU A 295 -19.02 -8.93 -5.30
N HIS A 296 -17.73 -8.64 -5.20
CA HIS A 296 -17.01 -7.89 -6.24
C HIS A 296 -15.97 -8.69 -7.01
N VAL A 297 -15.57 -9.84 -6.49
CA VAL A 297 -14.54 -10.71 -7.08
C VAL A 297 -14.97 -12.18 -7.01
N PRO A 298 -16.20 -12.50 -7.46
CA PRO A 298 -16.72 -13.85 -7.42
C PRO A 298 -15.87 -14.81 -8.25
N GLU A 299 -15.94 -16.09 -7.93
CA GLU A 299 -15.41 -17.15 -8.77
C GLU A 299 -16.15 -17.15 -10.10
N LYS A 300 -15.42 -17.19 -11.21
CA LYS A 300 -16.05 -17.38 -12.52
C LYS A 300 -16.51 -18.82 -12.60
N ASP A 301 -17.80 -19.04 -12.75
CA ASP A 301 -18.32 -20.37 -13.07
C ASP A 301 -17.64 -20.90 -14.35
N GLU A 302 -16.91 -22.00 -14.24
CA GLU A 302 -16.33 -22.71 -15.41
C GLU A 302 -17.43 -23.40 -16.28
N LYS A 303 -18.64 -22.85 -16.33
CA LYS A 303 -19.76 -23.41 -17.09
C LYS A 303 -20.29 -22.43 -18.11
N GLU A 304 -19.58 -22.33 -19.22
CA GLU A 304 -20.22 -22.36 -20.54
C GLU A 304 -19.27 -23.09 -21.48
N PRO A 305 -19.54 -24.38 -21.84
CA PRO A 305 -18.90 -24.98 -22.99
C PRO A 305 -19.25 -24.13 -24.18
N SER A 306 -18.23 -23.69 -24.91
CA SER A 306 -18.39 -22.86 -26.08
C SER A 306 -19.36 -23.55 -27.03
N GLN A 307 -20.24 -22.78 -27.66
CA GLN A 307 -21.21 -23.25 -28.66
C GLN A 307 -20.56 -24.06 -29.83
N ARG A 308 -19.24 -24.16 -29.87
CA ARG A 308 -18.49 -24.95 -30.86
C ARG A 308 -18.49 -26.47 -30.60
N ASP A 309 -18.72 -26.91 -29.35
CA ASP A 309 -18.71 -28.37 -29.06
C ASP A 309 -20.07 -29.03 -29.32
N LYS A 310 -21.14 -28.25 -29.54
CA LYS A 310 -22.48 -28.79 -29.88
C LYS A 310 -22.63 -29.17 -31.35
N ASP A 311 -21.72 -28.74 -32.22
CA ASP A 311 -21.79 -29.06 -33.65
C ASP A 311 -21.06 -30.37 -34.03
N PHE A 312 -20.43 -31.07 -33.08
CA PHE A 312 -19.68 -32.31 -33.33
C PHE A 312 -20.44 -33.59 -32.91
N GLU A 313 -21.52 -33.53 -32.17
CA GLU A 313 -22.35 -34.69 -31.80
C GLU A 313 -23.58 -34.91 -32.73
N GLY A 314 -23.66 -34.19 -33.81
CA GLY A 314 -24.78 -34.26 -34.79
C GLY A 314 -24.42 -34.70 -36.19
N ARG A 315 -23.33 -35.51 -36.37
CA ARG A 315 -23.06 -36.13 -37.67
C ARG A 315 -22.70 -37.60 -37.55
#